data_b9b668029bebeaf236465dab29a63a7b
#
_entry.id   b9b668029bebeaf236465dab29a63a7b
#
_cell.length_a   1.000
_cell.length_b   1.000
_cell.length_c   1.000
_cell.angle_alpha   90.00
_cell.angle_beta   90.00
_cell.angle_gamma   90.00
#
_symmetry.space_group_name_H-M   'P 1'
#
loop_
_entity.id
_entity.type
_entity.pdbx_description
1 polymer ?
#
loop_
_entity_poly.entity_id
_entity_poly.type
_entity_poly.pdbx_seq_one_letter_code
_entity_poly.pdbx_strand_id
1 'polypeptide(L)'
;VRRTNNEWQTPKAVHNDGWVINGCPVNGPKAAVSSKNIAVGWFTVFKGDPQINVSFSKSDGESFDTPIKINDYNAIGRVDIEFLNDDEIIISYMEYDDNGTYLKIKKVSDNGDISEPITISKIDGGRSTGVPQLEIINAEIFLVWTVFENGLNQLKSVKLNSISI
;
A
#
# COMPACT_ATOMS: atom_id res chain seq x y z
N VAL A 1 -12.70 12.53 4.64
CA VAL A 1 -13.65 13.39 5.37
C VAL A 1 -13.64 12.99 6.83
N ARG A 2 -13.48 13.95 7.72
CA ARG A 2 -13.52 13.76 9.18
C ARG A 2 -14.91 14.15 9.71
N ARG A 3 -15.37 13.46 10.74
CA ARG A 3 -16.59 13.82 11.46
C ARG A 3 -16.24 14.29 12.88
N THR A 4 -16.59 15.54 13.21
CA THR A 4 -16.35 16.14 14.53
C THR A 4 -17.65 16.72 15.05
N ASN A 5 -18.01 16.45 16.32
CA ASN A 5 -19.25 16.91 16.94
C ASN A 5 -20.51 16.58 16.12
N ASN A 6 -20.57 15.38 15.55
CA ASN A 6 -21.65 14.92 14.67
C ASN A 6 -21.79 15.66 13.32
N GLU A 7 -20.83 16.50 12.95
CA GLU A 7 -20.80 17.21 11.68
C GLU A 7 -19.66 16.72 10.78
N TRP A 8 -19.95 16.55 9.48
CA TRP A 8 -18.94 16.22 8.48
C TRP A 8 -18.14 17.48 8.11
N GLN A 9 -16.83 17.38 8.23
CA GLN A 9 -15.91 18.45 7.86
C GLN A 9 -15.69 18.48 6.35
N THR A 10 -15.17 19.59 5.84
CA THR A 10 -14.73 19.67 4.45
C THR A 10 -13.65 18.65 4.14
N PRO A 11 -13.75 17.89 3.03
CA PRO A 11 -12.69 16.98 2.61
C PRO A 11 -11.35 17.70 2.44
N LYS A 12 -10.29 17.10 2.96
CA LYS A 12 -8.91 17.55 2.76
C LYS A 12 -8.14 16.52 1.95
N ALA A 13 -7.25 16.97 1.08
CA ALA A 13 -6.31 16.08 0.40
C ALA A 13 -5.27 15.55 1.41
N VAL A 14 -4.94 14.25 1.33
CA VAL A 14 -3.81 13.67 2.06
C VAL A 14 -2.51 14.30 1.56
N HIS A 15 -2.38 14.38 0.24
CA HIS A 15 -1.27 15.03 -0.44
C HIS A 15 -1.74 15.53 -1.81
N ASN A 16 -1.12 16.57 -2.33
CA ASN A 16 -1.35 17.05 -3.68
C ASN A 16 -0.10 16.80 -4.53
N ASP A 17 -0.06 15.68 -5.22
CA ASP A 17 1.03 15.30 -6.13
C ASP A 17 0.84 15.83 -7.57
N GLY A 18 -0.28 16.48 -7.85
CA GLY A 18 -0.57 17.10 -9.15
C GLY A 18 -0.80 16.08 -10.28
N TRP A 19 -0.97 14.80 -9.96
CA TRP A 19 -1.26 13.80 -10.98
C TRP A 19 -2.68 13.94 -11.52
N VAL A 20 -2.79 13.99 -12.85
CA VAL A 20 -4.06 13.98 -13.56
C VAL A 20 -4.18 12.66 -14.32
N ILE A 21 -5.12 11.83 -13.92
CA ILE A 21 -5.37 10.54 -14.56
C ILE A 21 -6.34 10.72 -15.75
N ASN A 22 -5.91 10.28 -16.94
CA ASN A 22 -6.75 10.22 -18.12
C ASN A 22 -7.22 8.77 -18.37
N GLY A 23 -8.10 8.28 -17.51
CA GLY A 23 -8.58 6.90 -17.59
C GLY A 23 -9.30 6.42 -16.33
N CYS A 24 -9.64 5.13 -16.31
CA CYS A 24 -10.24 4.50 -15.14
C CYS A 24 -9.14 4.16 -14.12
N PRO A 25 -9.18 4.70 -12.90
CA PRO A 25 -8.23 4.36 -11.86
C PRO A 25 -8.49 2.93 -11.37
N VAL A 26 -7.53 2.02 -11.61
CA VAL A 26 -7.53 0.66 -11.04
C VAL A 26 -6.86 0.62 -9.65
N ASN A 27 -6.08 1.65 -9.33
CA ASN A 27 -5.34 1.77 -8.08
C ASN A 27 -6.03 2.79 -7.18
N GLY A 28 -6.87 2.32 -6.27
CA GLY A 28 -7.39 3.15 -5.19
C GLY A 28 -6.38 3.30 -4.04
N PRO A 29 -6.53 4.33 -3.20
CA PRO A 29 -5.77 4.40 -1.96
C PRO A 29 -6.26 3.34 -0.97
N LYS A 30 -5.37 2.98 -0.04
CA LYS A 30 -5.68 2.17 1.14
C LYS A 30 -5.36 2.95 2.40
N ALA A 31 -6.14 2.71 3.44
CA ALA A 31 -5.94 3.35 4.73
C ALA A 31 -6.00 2.31 5.84
N ALA A 32 -5.11 2.43 6.80
CA ALA A 32 -5.10 1.68 8.04
C ALA A 32 -5.10 2.63 9.24
N VAL A 33 -5.58 2.14 10.38
CA VAL A 33 -5.71 2.92 11.62
C VAL A 33 -5.18 2.10 12.79
N SER A 34 -4.29 2.70 13.58
CA SER A 34 -3.88 2.18 14.89
C SER A 34 -4.59 2.93 16.02
N SER A 35 -4.18 2.70 17.26
CA SER A 35 -4.68 3.48 18.41
C SER A 35 -4.20 4.94 18.41
N LYS A 36 -3.13 5.27 17.67
CA LYS A 36 -2.49 6.60 17.66
C LYS A 36 -2.45 7.26 16.29
N ASN A 37 -2.30 6.46 15.23
CA ASN A 37 -1.95 6.94 13.89
C ASN A 37 -2.95 6.47 12.83
N ILE A 38 -3.06 7.26 11.77
CA ILE A 38 -3.68 6.85 10.52
C ILE A 38 -2.55 6.79 9.47
N ALA A 39 -2.51 5.73 8.69
CA ALA A 39 -1.65 5.63 7.52
C ALA A 39 -2.49 5.56 6.24
N VAL A 40 -2.01 6.20 5.18
CA VAL A 40 -2.62 6.11 3.85
C VAL A 40 -1.53 5.76 2.84
N GLY A 41 -1.76 4.70 2.06
CA GLY A 41 -0.91 4.28 0.96
C GLY A 41 -1.62 4.48 -0.38
N TRP A 42 -0.92 4.99 -1.40
CA TRP A 42 -1.51 5.21 -2.73
C TRP A 42 -0.47 5.11 -3.84
N PHE A 43 -0.99 4.89 -5.04
CA PHE A 43 -0.23 4.97 -6.28
C PHE A 43 -0.44 6.34 -6.92
N THR A 44 0.61 6.89 -7.50
CA THR A 44 0.58 8.14 -8.28
C THR A 44 1.56 8.07 -9.44
N VAL A 45 1.41 8.96 -10.43
CA VAL A 45 2.40 9.19 -11.49
C VAL A 45 2.86 10.65 -11.41
N PHE A 46 3.68 10.91 -10.38
CA PHE A 46 4.20 12.26 -10.14
C PHE A 46 5.21 12.64 -11.21
N LYS A 47 4.92 13.71 -11.96
CA LYS A 47 5.79 14.19 -13.05
C LYS A 47 6.20 13.12 -14.08
N GLY A 48 5.32 12.13 -14.31
CA GLY A 48 5.60 11.02 -15.21
C GLY A 48 6.34 9.83 -14.59
N ASP A 49 6.69 9.89 -13.30
CA ASP A 49 7.36 8.83 -12.54
C ASP A 49 6.32 8.05 -11.70
N PRO A 50 6.05 6.76 -12.03
CA PRO A 50 5.15 5.91 -11.25
C PRO A 50 5.70 5.66 -9.84
N GLN A 51 4.91 6.03 -8.82
CA GLN A 51 5.31 5.94 -7.42
C GLN A 51 4.22 5.30 -6.55
N ILE A 52 4.66 4.62 -5.52
CA ILE A 52 3.85 4.21 -4.38
C ILE A 52 4.30 5.05 -3.20
N ASN A 53 3.38 5.76 -2.60
CA ASN A 53 3.63 6.63 -1.48
C ASN A 53 2.82 6.19 -0.25
N VAL A 54 3.37 6.45 0.93
CA VAL A 54 2.70 6.33 2.22
C VAL A 54 2.83 7.64 2.96
N SER A 55 1.78 8.03 3.67
CA SER A 55 1.83 9.17 4.58
C SER A 55 1.08 8.84 5.87
N PHE A 56 1.61 9.32 6.99
CA PHE A 56 1.04 9.14 8.32
C PHE A 56 0.35 10.42 8.80
N SER A 57 -0.66 10.25 9.63
CA SER A 57 -1.30 11.31 10.40
C SER A 57 -1.26 10.97 11.88
N LYS A 58 -0.67 11.84 12.68
CA LYS A 58 -0.63 11.83 14.14
C LYS A 58 -1.69 12.74 14.75
N SER A 59 -2.59 13.28 13.93
CA SER A 59 -3.61 14.28 14.29
C SER A 59 -5.02 13.83 13.93
N ASP A 60 -5.28 12.51 13.96
CA ASP A 60 -6.60 11.94 13.65
C ASP A 60 -7.13 12.39 12.27
N GLY A 61 -6.24 12.40 11.26
CA GLY A 61 -6.55 12.79 9.88
C GLY A 61 -6.73 14.29 9.65
N GLU A 62 -6.36 15.15 10.61
CA GLU A 62 -6.41 16.60 10.42
C GLU A 62 -5.30 17.10 9.48
N SER A 63 -4.11 16.51 9.61
CA SER A 63 -2.97 16.73 8.72
C SER A 63 -2.24 15.43 8.49
N PHE A 64 -1.50 15.37 7.39
CA PHE A 64 -0.65 14.25 7.03
C PHE A 64 0.79 14.72 6.83
N ASP A 65 1.73 13.86 7.18
CA ASP A 65 3.16 14.11 7.03
C ASP A 65 3.59 14.09 5.56
N THR A 66 4.83 14.49 5.28
CA THR A 66 5.42 14.39 3.94
C THR A 66 5.39 12.92 3.47
N PRO A 67 4.91 12.65 2.25
CA PRO A 67 4.87 11.29 1.74
C PRO A 67 6.24 10.62 1.65
N ILE A 68 6.27 9.34 1.98
CA ILE A 68 7.42 8.45 1.89
C ILE A 68 7.26 7.61 0.62
N LYS A 69 8.22 7.67 -0.30
CA LYS A 69 8.25 6.82 -1.50
C LYS A 69 8.68 5.40 -1.13
N ILE A 70 7.95 4.40 -1.59
CA ILE A 70 8.10 2.99 -1.19
C ILE A 70 8.82 2.15 -2.25
N ASN A 71 8.44 2.30 -3.53
CA ASN A 71 8.97 1.47 -4.61
C ASN A 71 10.42 1.81 -4.96
N ASP A 72 11.19 0.77 -5.29
CA ASP A 72 12.58 0.89 -5.74
C ASP A 72 12.66 0.92 -7.27
N TYR A 73 11.71 0.27 -7.95
CA TYR A 73 11.61 0.15 -9.41
C TYR A 73 10.30 0.76 -9.92
N ASN A 74 9.89 0.39 -11.12
CA ASN A 74 8.68 0.95 -11.73
C ASN A 74 7.41 0.46 -11.03
N ALA A 75 6.70 1.35 -10.37
CA ALA A 75 5.49 1.01 -9.63
C ALA A 75 4.34 0.59 -10.56
N ILE A 76 3.64 -0.47 -10.19
CA ILE A 76 2.31 -0.83 -10.72
C ILE A 76 1.21 -0.36 -9.76
N GLY A 77 1.55 -0.23 -8.48
CA GLY A 77 0.61 0.11 -7.42
C GLY A 77 0.02 -1.11 -6.74
N ARG A 78 -1.32 -1.23 -6.75
CA ARG A 78 -2.10 -2.31 -6.12
C ARG A 78 -1.71 -2.51 -4.67
N VAL A 79 -1.68 -1.40 -3.95
CA VAL A 79 -1.24 -1.34 -2.57
C VAL A 79 -2.29 -1.88 -1.61
N ASP A 80 -1.83 -2.48 -0.53
CA ASP A 80 -2.59 -2.70 0.68
C ASP A 80 -1.71 -2.45 1.90
N ILE A 81 -2.27 -1.95 3.00
CA ILE A 81 -1.52 -1.57 4.20
C ILE A 81 -2.23 -1.99 5.46
N GLU A 82 -1.46 -2.41 6.48
CA GLU A 82 -1.94 -2.71 7.82
C GLU A 82 -0.93 -2.26 8.88
N PHE A 83 -1.39 -1.88 10.07
CA PHE A 83 -0.50 -1.58 11.18
C PHE A 83 0.01 -2.86 11.86
N LEU A 84 1.35 -2.98 12.00
CA LEU A 84 2.00 -4.00 12.81
C LEU A 84 1.98 -3.64 14.31
N ASN A 85 2.09 -2.35 14.58
CA ASN A 85 2.00 -1.73 15.89
C ASN A 85 1.55 -0.27 15.73
N ASP A 86 1.54 0.53 16.79
CA ASP A 86 1.04 1.91 16.72
C ASP A 86 1.82 2.82 15.76
N ASP A 87 3.09 2.54 15.53
CA ASP A 87 4.02 3.45 14.85
C ASP A 87 4.59 2.87 13.54
N GLU A 88 4.28 1.60 13.22
CA GLU A 88 4.83 0.89 12.05
C GLU A 88 3.73 0.15 11.28
N ILE A 89 3.72 0.31 9.98
CA ILE A 89 2.87 -0.44 9.06
C ILE A 89 3.66 -1.48 8.28
N ILE A 90 2.93 -2.45 7.73
CA ILE A 90 3.37 -3.24 6.59
C ILE A 90 2.57 -2.81 5.36
N ILE A 91 3.24 -2.69 4.23
CA ILE A 91 2.64 -2.41 2.93
C ILE A 91 2.93 -3.55 1.96
N SER A 92 1.91 -4.07 1.29
CA SER A 92 2.07 -4.89 0.09
C SER A 92 1.89 -4.03 -1.15
N TYR A 93 2.67 -4.31 -2.19
CA TYR A 93 2.66 -3.52 -3.42
C TYR A 93 3.22 -4.31 -4.59
N MET A 94 2.97 -3.80 -5.80
CA MET A 94 3.51 -4.37 -7.03
C MET A 94 4.41 -3.37 -7.74
N GLU A 95 5.57 -3.85 -8.16
CA GLU A 95 6.51 -3.15 -9.02
C GLU A 95 7.13 -4.09 -10.06
N TYR A 96 7.75 -3.55 -11.10
CA TYR A 96 8.42 -4.33 -12.12
C TYR A 96 9.80 -3.76 -12.46
N ASP A 97 10.69 -4.67 -12.86
CA ASP A 97 12.00 -4.39 -13.43
C ASP A 97 12.19 -5.16 -14.74
N ASP A 98 13.41 -5.19 -15.27
CA ASP A 98 13.75 -5.90 -16.51
C ASP A 98 13.53 -7.43 -16.43
N ASN A 99 13.44 -7.99 -15.22
CA ASN A 99 13.27 -9.43 -14.99
C ASN A 99 11.81 -9.84 -14.78
N GLY A 100 10.92 -8.89 -14.54
CA GLY A 100 9.47 -9.15 -14.42
C GLY A 100 8.75 -8.31 -13.39
N THR A 101 7.53 -8.72 -13.09
CA THR A 101 6.66 -8.09 -12.10
C THR A 101 6.65 -8.88 -10.81
N TYR A 102 6.68 -8.18 -9.69
CA TYR A 102 6.77 -8.77 -8.37
C TYR A 102 5.74 -8.19 -7.41
N LEU A 103 5.17 -9.07 -6.60
CA LEU A 103 4.46 -8.72 -5.38
C LEU A 103 5.48 -8.68 -4.25
N LYS A 104 5.58 -7.55 -3.58
CA LYS A 104 6.53 -7.28 -2.50
C LYS A 104 5.85 -6.73 -1.27
N ILE A 105 6.55 -6.82 -0.15
CA ILE A 105 6.19 -6.15 1.10
C ILE A 105 7.38 -5.38 1.67
N LYS A 106 7.10 -4.30 2.40
CA LYS A 106 8.05 -3.53 3.22
C LYS A 106 7.40 -3.12 4.53
N LYS A 107 8.21 -2.98 5.58
CA LYS A 107 7.81 -2.26 6.79
C LYS A 107 8.15 -0.78 6.63
N VAL A 108 7.29 0.08 7.15
CA VAL A 108 7.46 1.53 7.11
C VAL A 108 7.06 2.10 8.45
N SER A 109 7.97 2.80 9.09
CA SER A 109 7.71 3.50 10.34
C SER A 109 7.24 4.94 10.11
N ASP A 110 6.52 5.48 11.05
CA ASP A 110 6.02 6.86 11.03
C ASP A 110 7.14 7.93 11.21
N ASN A 111 8.37 7.50 11.56
CA ASN A 111 9.57 8.32 11.56
C ASN A 111 10.29 8.37 10.21
N GLY A 112 9.83 7.61 9.21
CA GLY A 112 10.39 7.54 7.87
C GLY A 112 11.33 6.38 7.59
N ASP A 113 11.58 5.49 8.56
CA ASP A 113 12.38 4.28 8.34
C ASP A 113 11.64 3.28 7.44
N ILE A 114 12.34 2.69 6.49
CA ILE A 114 11.81 1.71 5.52
C ILE A 114 12.71 0.48 5.55
N SER A 115 12.11 -0.70 5.66
CA SER A 115 12.87 -1.96 5.57
C SER A 115 13.30 -2.27 4.13
N GLU A 116 14.25 -3.19 3.98
CA GLU A 116 14.49 -3.84 2.70
C GLU A 116 13.24 -4.56 2.20
N PRO A 117 13.02 -4.63 0.87
CA PRO A 117 11.85 -5.30 0.31
C PRO A 117 11.95 -6.82 0.43
N ILE A 118 10.85 -7.46 0.81
CA ILE A 118 10.70 -8.91 0.72
C ILE A 118 9.84 -9.24 -0.50
N THR A 119 10.40 -10.00 -1.43
CA THR A 119 9.66 -10.50 -2.60
C THR A 119 8.81 -11.70 -2.19
N ILE A 120 7.52 -11.58 -2.32
CA ILE A 120 6.55 -12.63 -2.01
C ILE A 120 6.37 -13.57 -3.21
N SER A 121 6.19 -12.99 -4.40
CA SER A 121 5.95 -13.78 -5.62
C SER A 121 6.32 -12.97 -6.87
N LYS A 122 6.81 -13.67 -7.88
CA LYS A 122 6.78 -13.18 -9.26
C LYS A 122 5.37 -13.44 -9.79
N ILE A 123 4.73 -12.41 -10.36
CA ILE A 123 3.34 -12.47 -10.79
C ILE A 123 3.14 -11.75 -12.12
N ASP A 124 1.98 -11.94 -12.75
CA ASP A 124 1.57 -11.15 -13.90
C ASP A 124 1.14 -9.75 -13.45
N GLY A 125 1.65 -8.72 -14.10
CA GLY A 125 1.25 -7.32 -13.91
C GLY A 125 -0.10 -6.95 -14.53
N GLY A 126 -0.72 -7.86 -15.28
CA GLY A 126 -1.99 -7.66 -15.97
C GLY A 126 -3.19 -7.50 -15.05
N ARG A 127 -4.34 -7.17 -15.63
CA ARG A 127 -5.59 -6.95 -14.84
C ARG A 127 -6.12 -8.22 -14.18
N SER A 128 -5.77 -9.40 -14.68
CA SER A 128 -6.17 -10.70 -14.14
C SER A 128 -5.66 -10.96 -12.72
N THR A 129 -4.56 -10.33 -12.32
CA THR A 129 -3.99 -10.51 -10.97
C THR A 129 -4.79 -9.79 -9.88
N GLY A 130 -5.62 -8.79 -10.23
CA GLY A 130 -6.39 -8.03 -9.24
C GLY A 130 -5.52 -7.22 -8.28
N VAL A 131 -6.04 -6.96 -7.09
CA VAL A 131 -5.33 -6.28 -5.99
C VAL A 131 -5.10 -7.30 -4.88
N PRO A 132 -3.84 -7.62 -4.52
CA PRO A 132 -3.54 -8.44 -3.36
C PRO A 132 -4.16 -7.86 -2.09
N GLN A 133 -4.60 -8.72 -1.18
CA GLN A 133 -5.20 -8.33 0.09
C GLN A 133 -4.27 -8.73 1.23
N LEU A 134 -4.03 -7.80 2.13
CA LEU A 134 -3.16 -7.93 3.29
C LEU A 134 -4.00 -7.81 4.56
N GLU A 135 -3.73 -8.66 5.54
CA GLU A 135 -4.37 -8.62 6.85
C GLU A 135 -3.38 -9.02 7.94
N ILE A 136 -3.57 -8.49 9.15
CA ILE A 136 -2.84 -8.89 10.34
C ILE A 136 -3.76 -9.69 11.26
N ILE A 137 -3.41 -10.93 11.52
CA ILE A 137 -4.17 -11.85 12.36
C ILE A 137 -3.24 -12.41 13.44
N ASN A 138 -3.50 -12.11 14.72
CA ASN A 138 -2.69 -12.60 15.86
C ASN A 138 -1.18 -12.32 15.70
N ALA A 139 -0.82 -11.11 15.26
CA ALA A 139 0.55 -10.68 14.98
C ALA A 139 1.23 -11.46 13.83
N GLU A 140 0.47 -12.15 13.01
CA GLU A 140 0.93 -12.78 11.79
C GLU A 140 0.38 -12.05 10.56
N ILE A 141 1.21 -11.90 9.54
CA ILE A 141 0.85 -11.26 8.28
C ILE A 141 0.25 -12.33 7.37
N PHE A 142 -0.94 -12.07 6.88
CA PHE A 142 -1.64 -12.91 5.92
C PHE A 142 -1.83 -12.14 4.63
N LEU A 143 -1.32 -12.67 3.52
CA LEU A 143 -1.40 -12.07 2.20
C LEU A 143 -2.03 -13.05 1.21
N VAL A 144 -3.03 -12.58 0.46
CA VAL A 144 -3.76 -13.37 -0.55
C VAL A 144 -3.74 -12.62 -1.88
N TRP A 145 -3.49 -13.33 -2.97
CA TRP A 145 -3.50 -12.75 -4.33
C TRP A 145 -4.00 -13.74 -5.37
N THR A 146 -4.45 -13.21 -6.50
CA THR A 146 -4.86 -14.00 -7.66
C THR A 146 -3.69 -14.20 -8.60
N VAL A 147 -3.53 -15.41 -9.12
CA VAL A 147 -2.63 -15.74 -10.22
C VAL A 147 -3.42 -16.35 -11.37
N PHE A 148 -2.93 -16.17 -12.59
CA PHE A 148 -3.46 -16.83 -13.79
C PHE A 148 -2.47 -17.90 -14.22
N GLU A 149 -2.83 -19.17 -14.00
CA GLU A 149 -1.98 -20.32 -14.33
C GLU A 149 -2.84 -21.39 -15.04
N ASN A 150 -2.26 -21.99 -16.10
CA ASN A 150 -2.93 -23.06 -16.87
C ASN A 150 -4.33 -22.69 -17.41
N GLY A 151 -4.53 -21.42 -17.78
CA GLY A 151 -5.81 -20.94 -18.30
C GLY A 151 -6.89 -20.67 -17.23
N LEU A 152 -6.55 -20.74 -15.95
CA LEU A 152 -7.48 -20.56 -14.82
C LEU A 152 -6.96 -19.50 -13.84
N ASN A 153 -7.89 -18.76 -13.25
CA ASN A 153 -7.60 -17.91 -12.10
C ASN A 153 -7.57 -18.77 -10.83
N GLN A 154 -6.51 -18.62 -10.04
CA GLN A 154 -6.31 -19.31 -8.79
C GLN A 154 -5.98 -18.30 -7.68
N LEU A 155 -6.41 -18.58 -6.45
CA LEU A 155 -5.99 -17.84 -5.27
C LEU A 155 -4.77 -18.49 -4.65
N LYS A 156 -3.73 -17.68 -4.40
CA LYS A 156 -2.56 -18.06 -3.59
C LYS A 156 -2.53 -17.24 -2.32
N SER A 157 -1.96 -17.80 -1.28
CA SER A 157 -1.78 -17.10 0.00
C SER A 157 -0.43 -17.44 0.61
N VAL A 158 0.05 -16.55 1.45
CA VAL A 158 1.20 -16.77 2.33
C VAL A 158 0.89 -16.21 3.71
N LYS A 159 1.42 -16.87 4.72
CA LYS A 159 1.40 -16.43 6.10
C LYS A 159 2.85 -16.24 6.56
N LEU A 160 3.16 -15.08 7.09
CA LEU A 160 4.49 -14.68 7.54
C LEU A 160 4.43 -14.25 9.00
N ASN A 161 5.49 -14.55 9.75
CA ASN A 161 5.63 -14.03 11.10
C ASN A 161 6.16 -12.59 11.04
N SER A 162 5.47 -11.63 11.68
CA SER A 162 5.87 -10.22 11.68
C SER A 162 7.23 -9.94 12.32
N ILE A 163 7.72 -10.85 13.18
CA ILE A 163 9.03 -10.75 13.83
C ILE A 163 10.18 -11.15 12.89
N SER A 164 9.87 -11.94 11.86
CA SER A 164 10.88 -12.54 10.96
C SER A 164 11.11 -11.74 9.68
N ILE A 165 10.49 -10.57 9.54
CA ILE A 165 10.57 -9.69 8.38
C ILE A 165 11.10 -8.32 8.73
#